data_8c81faa3fcc53dc2c46d3aead3c8f8a0
#
_entry.id   8c81faa3fcc53dc2c46d3aead3c8f8a0
#
_cell.length_a   1.000
_cell.length_b   1.000
_cell.length_c   1.000
_cell.angle_alpha   90.00
_cell.angle_beta   90.00
_cell.angle_gamma   90.00
#
_symmetry.space_group_name_H-M   'P 1'
#
loop_
_entity.id
_entity.type
_entity.pdbx_description
1 polymer ?
#
loop_
_entity_poly.entity_id
_entity_poly.type
_entity_poly.pdbx_seq_one_letter_code
_entity_poly.pdbx_strand_id
1 'polypeptide(L)'
;MSNHTITWDVTKLDANNEGCIIGAHFVIWAEDQQGHRVPQYSYTRGAPIIAENLTKAELLNWVETSVGGAEITRLTDLLTQQLAQEDIVNPQVNSVLVPGN
;
A
#
# COMPACT_ATOMS: atom_id res chain seq x y z
N MET A 1 -19.92 -1.46 -9.23
CA MET A 1 -18.57 -2.00 -8.95
C MET A 1 -17.54 -1.00 -9.39
N SER A 2 -16.68 -0.60 -8.48
CA SER A 2 -15.64 0.37 -8.84
C SER A 2 -14.41 -0.36 -9.35
N ASN A 3 -13.81 0.20 -10.38
CA ASN A 3 -12.52 -0.29 -10.86
C ASN A 3 -11.43 0.46 -10.13
N HIS A 4 -10.49 -0.26 -9.62
CA HIS A 4 -9.36 0.36 -8.91
C HIS A 4 -8.11 -0.45 -9.15
N THR A 5 -6.96 0.19 -8.90
CA THR A 5 -5.67 -0.47 -9.00
C THR A 5 -5.00 -0.46 -7.63
N ILE A 6 -4.21 -1.48 -7.37
CA ILE A 6 -3.42 -1.58 -6.15
C ILE A 6 -1.96 -1.40 -6.54
N THR A 7 -1.29 -0.48 -5.89
CA THR A 7 0.11 -0.16 -6.18
C THR A 7 0.92 -0.21 -4.90
N TRP A 8 2.19 -0.61 -5.02
CA TRP A 8 3.12 -0.73 -3.92
C TRP A 8 4.31 0.18 -4.16
N ASP A 9 4.86 0.75 -3.10
CA ASP A 9 6.15 1.41 -3.18
C ASP A 9 6.89 1.27 -1.85
N VAL A 10 8.21 1.28 -1.91
CA VAL A 10 9.05 1.20 -0.72
C VAL A 10 9.51 2.60 -0.39
N THR A 11 9.30 3.02 0.85
CA THR A 11 9.62 4.37 1.28
C THR A 11 10.94 4.45 2.04
N LYS A 12 11.33 3.37 2.71
CA LYS A 12 12.57 3.35 3.49
C LYS A 12 13.02 1.91 3.69
N LEU A 13 14.33 1.70 3.71
CA LEU A 13 14.90 0.37 3.95
C LEU A 13 15.71 0.37 5.23
N ASP A 14 15.67 -0.74 5.96
CA ASP A 14 16.54 -0.98 7.11
C ASP A 14 17.59 -2.01 6.72
N ALA A 15 18.82 -1.73 7.06
CA ALA A 15 19.93 -2.61 6.76
C ALA A 15 20.67 -3.00 8.04
N ASN A 16 21.30 -4.17 8.02
CA ASN A 16 22.12 -4.60 9.14
C ASN A 16 23.56 -4.11 8.96
N ASN A 17 24.44 -4.49 9.89
CA ASN A 17 25.83 -4.06 9.86
C ASN A 17 26.61 -4.62 8.68
N GLU A 18 26.10 -5.63 8.01
CA GLU A 18 26.74 -6.24 6.87
C GLU A 18 26.26 -5.65 5.54
N GLY A 19 25.41 -4.63 5.60
CA GLY A 19 24.87 -4.02 4.39
C GLY A 19 23.74 -4.79 3.73
N CYS A 20 23.17 -5.75 4.44
CA CYS A 20 22.03 -6.49 3.92
C CYS A 20 20.73 -5.86 4.37
N ILE A 21 19.76 -5.81 3.47
CA ILE A 21 18.43 -5.29 3.79
C ILE A 21 17.72 -6.33 4.63
N ILE A 22 17.19 -5.91 5.78
CA ILE A 22 16.47 -6.80 6.70
C ILE A 22 15.04 -6.36 6.93
N GLY A 23 14.67 -5.15 6.53
CA GLY A 23 13.32 -4.64 6.69
C GLY A 23 13.01 -3.57 5.68
N ALA A 24 11.74 -3.31 5.48
CA ALA A 24 11.30 -2.29 4.55
C ALA A 24 10.03 -1.62 5.05
N HIS A 25 10.02 -0.30 5.02
CA HIS A 25 8.82 0.49 5.18
C HIS A 25 8.22 0.65 3.80
N PHE A 26 6.96 0.37 3.65
CA PHE A 26 6.32 0.43 2.35
C PHE A 26 4.93 1.06 2.47
N VAL A 27 4.44 1.51 1.36
CA VAL A 27 3.07 1.99 1.25
C VAL A 27 2.37 1.18 0.17
N ILE A 28 1.15 0.81 0.45
CA ILE A 28 0.28 0.18 -0.53
C ILE A 28 -0.96 1.05 -0.63
N TRP A 29 -1.42 1.34 -1.83
CA TRP A 29 -2.60 2.17 -1.98
C TRP A 29 -3.51 1.64 -3.07
N ALA A 30 -4.80 1.94 -2.89
CA ALA A 30 -5.80 1.70 -3.90
C ALA A 30 -6.15 3.04 -4.54
N GLU A 31 -6.30 3.04 -5.84
CA GLU A 31 -6.65 4.25 -6.58
C GLU A 31 -7.79 3.94 -7.54
N ASP A 32 -8.83 4.76 -7.55
CA ASP A 32 -9.94 4.58 -8.47
C ASP A 32 -9.71 5.37 -9.77
N GLN A 33 -10.67 5.32 -10.68
CA GLN A 33 -10.53 5.98 -11.97
C GLN A 33 -10.60 7.49 -11.89
N GLN A 34 -11.09 8.03 -10.79
CA GLN A 34 -11.15 9.47 -10.58
C GLN A 34 -9.91 10.02 -9.89
N GLY A 35 -8.96 9.16 -9.56
CA GLY A 35 -7.74 9.59 -8.90
C GLY A 35 -7.80 9.63 -7.38
N HIS A 36 -8.87 9.10 -6.79
CA HIS A 36 -8.95 8.99 -5.34
C HIS A 36 -8.01 7.88 -4.87
N ARG A 37 -7.24 8.15 -3.84
CA ARG A 37 -6.29 7.20 -3.29
C ARG A 37 -6.51 7.00 -1.81
N VAL A 38 -6.41 5.74 -1.38
CA VAL A 38 -6.39 5.41 0.04
C VAL A 38 -5.10 4.65 0.32
N PRO A 39 -4.17 5.26 1.04
CA PRO A 39 -2.88 4.63 1.32
C PRO A 39 -2.92 3.88 2.64
N GLN A 40 -2.07 2.87 2.73
CA GLN A 40 -1.80 2.18 3.98
C GLN A 40 -0.29 2.02 4.12
N TYR A 41 0.27 2.64 5.14
CA TYR A 41 1.70 2.54 5.41
C TYR A 41 1.94 1.36 6.35
N SER A 42 2.99 0.60 6.07
CA SER A 42 3.27 -0.58 6.85
C SER A 42 4.77 -0.87 6.86
N TYR A 43 5.15 -1.92 7.57
CA TYR A 43 6.54 -2.33 7.72
C TYR A 43 6.61 -3.84 7.69
N THR A 44 7.65 -4.38 7.06
CA THR A 44 7.90 -5.81 7.07
C THR A 44 9.37 -6.08 7.33
N ARG A 45 9.65 -7.26 7.91
CA ARG A 45 11.00 -7.78 8.06
C ARG A 45 11.05 -9.13 7.37
N GLY A 46 12.21 -9.44 6.83
CA GLY A 46 12.40 -10.70 6.14
C GLY A 46 13.83 -11.20 6.25
N ALA A 47 14.14 -12.28 5.55
CA ALA A 47 15.48 -12.82 5.51
C ALA A 47 16.41 -11.78 4.89
N PRO A 48 17.64 -11.63 5.40
CA PRO A 48 18.55 -10.62 4.86
C PRO A 48 18.80 -10.84 3.36
N ILE A 49 18.82 -9.74 2.61
CA ILE A 49 19.10 -9.77 1.18
C ILE A 49 20.17 -8.74 0.86
N ILE A 50 21.10 -9.11 -0.02
CA ILE A 50 22.20 -8.24 -0.37
C ILE A 50 21.68 -7.06 -1.17
N ALA A 51 22.01 -5.84 -0.71
CA ALA A 51 21.55 -4.62 -1.35
C ALA A 51 22.25 -4.31 -2.66
N GLU A 52 23.48 -4.79 -2.82
CA GLU A 52 24.29 -4.47 -4.01
C GLU A 52 23.64 -5.03 -5.27
N ASN A 53 23.48 -4.18 -6.25
CA ASN A 53 22.86 -4.53 -7.54
C ASN A 53 21.42 -5.00 -7.46
N LEU A 54 20.75 -4.70 -6.36
CA LEU A 54 19.34 -5.07 -6.20
C LEU A 54 18.47 -4.16 -7.05
N THR A 55 17.64 -4.74 -7.91
CA THR A 55 16.71 -3.96 -8.72
C THR A 55 15.43 -3.68 -7.94
N LYS A 56 14.68 -2.68 -8.39
CA LYS A 56 13.42 -2.37 -7.74
C LYS A 56 12.44 -3.55 -7.81
N ALA A 57 12.42 -4.25 -8.94
CA ALA A 57 11.54 -5.42 -9.10
C ALA A 57 11.90 -6.52 -8.10
N GLU A 58 13.19 -6.77 -7.90
CA GLU A 58 13.64 -7.76 -6.92
C GLU A 58 13.29 -7.34 -5.50
N LEU A 59 13.44 -6.04 -5.21
CA LEU A 59 13.11 -5.51 -3.90
C LEU A 59 11.62 -5.67 -3.60
N LEU A 60 10.76 -5.32 -4.55
CA LEU A 60 9.31 -5.46 -4.36
C LEU A 60 8.93 -6.92 -4.19
N ASN A 61 9.55 -7.82 -4.95
CA ASN A 61 9.30 -9.25 -4.78
C ASN A 61 9.71 -9.73 -3.39
N TRP A 62 10.85 -9.25 -2.88
CA TRP A 62 11.30 -9.56 -1.53
C TRP A 62 10.31 -9.05 -0.49
N VAL A 63 9.79 -7.83 -0.67
CA VAL A 63 8.80 -7.25 0.24
C VAL A 63 7.53 -8.11 0.23
N GLU A 64 7.02 -8.47 -0.94
CA GLU A 64 5.82 -9.30 -1.04
C GLU A 64 6.02 -10.65 -0.36
N THR A 65 7.16 -11.28 -0.58
CA THR A 65 7.46 -12.56 0.04
C THR A 65 7.54 -12.44 1.56
N SER A 66 8.16 -11.35 2.04
CA SER A 66 8.30 -11.13 3.48
C SER A 66 6.98 -10.83 4.16
N VAL A 67 6.12 -10.08 3.50
CA VAL A 67 4.78 -9.77 4.02
C VAL A 67 3.90 -11.03 4.04
N GLY A 68 3.96 -11.80 2.97
CA GLY A 68 3.18 -13.03 2.85
C GLY A 68 1.82 -12.81 2.22
N GLY A 69 1.32 -13.84 1.54
CA GLY A 69 0.08 -13.73 0.78
C GLY A 69 -1.15 -13.39 1.61
N ALA A 70 -1.24 -13.95 2.83
CA ALA A 70 -2.41 -13.68 3.68
C ALA A 70 -2.48 -12.22 4.10
N GLU A 71 -1.33 -11.63 4.43
CA GLU A 71 -1.29 -10.23 4.84
C GLU A 71 -1.53 -9.31 3.64
N ILE A 72 -1.00 -9.66 2.47
CA ILE A 72 -1.26 -8.90 1.25
C ILE A 72 -2.76 -8.87 0.95
N THR A 73 -3.41 -10.03 1.06
CA THR A 73 -4.85 -10.12 0.83
C THR A 73 -5.62 -9.25 1.83
N ARG A 74 -5.22 -9.30 3.10
CA ARG A 74 -5.87 -8.50 4.15
C ARG A 74 -5.74 -7.00 3.86
N LEU A 75 -4.54 -6.54 3.50
CA LEU A 75 -4.31 -5.13 3.19
C LEU A 75 -5.09 -4.70 1.96
N THR A 76 -5.10 -5.53 0.93
CA THR A 76 -5.83 -5.24 -0.30
C THR A 76 -7.33 -5.12 -0.04
N ASP A 77 -7.89 -6.05 0.75
CA ASP A 77 -9.30 -6.00 1.09
C ASP A 77 -9.63 -4.77 1.92
N LEU A 78 -8.78 -4.42 2.87
CA LEU A 78 -8.97 -3.23 3.69
C LEU A 78 -9.01 -1.96 2.84
N LEU A 79 -8.06 -1.83 1.91
CA LEU A 79 -8.01 -0.67 1.03
C LEU A 79 -9.21 -0.61 0.10
N THR A 80 -9.64 -1.75 -0.41
CA THR A 80 -10.83 -1.81 -1.26
C THR A 80 -12.06 -1.33 -0.50
N GLN A 81 -12.20 -1.74 0.76
CA GLN A 81 -13.31 -1.30 1.59
C GLN A 81 -13.24 0.19 1.89
N GLN A 82 -12.06 0.70 2.19
CA GLN A 82 -11.90 2.12 2.48
C GLN A 82 -12.22 2.97 1.26
N LEU A 83 -11.79 2.54 0.09
CA LEU A 83 -12.07 3.28 -1.13
C LEU A 83 -13.57 3.28 -1.43
N ALA A 84 -14.24 2.16 -1.23
CA ALA A 84 -15.68 2.08 -1.43
C ALA A 84 -16.43 3.00 -0.46
N GLN A 85 -15.95 3.11 0.77
CA GLN A 85 -16.57 4.01 1.75
C GLN A 85 -16.40 5.46 1.35
N GLU A 86 -15.27 5.84 0.79
CA GLU A 86 -15.08 7.19 0.32
C GLU A 86 -16.01 7.52 -0.84
N ASP A 87 -16.23 6.56 -1.73
CA ASP A 87 -17.17 6.75 -2.82
C ASP A 87 -18.60 6.96 -2.33
N ILE A 88 -18.96 6.33 -1.22
CA ILE A 88 -20.28 6.46 -0.66
C ILE A 88 -20.44 7.76 0.12
N VAL A 89 -19.42 8.10 0.92
CA VAL A 89 -19.52 9.23 1.84
C VAL A 89 -19.23 10.55 1.16
N ASN A 90 -18.18 10.61 0.38
CA ASN A 90 -17.73 11.86 -0.20
C ASN A 90 -18.72 12.48 -1.20
N PRO A 91 -19.36 11.72 -2.05
CA PRO A 91 -20.33 12.33 -2.95
C PRO A 91 -21.50 12.95 -2.23
N GLN A 92 -21.76 12.49 -1.02
CA GLN A 92 -22.89 13.02 -0.28
C GLN A 92 -22.54 14.28 0.47
N VAL A 93 -21.30 14.51 0.68
CA VAL A 93 -20.88 15.68 1.37
C VAL A 93 -21.19 16.92 0.65
N ASN A 94 -21.29 16.75 -0.53
CA ASN A 94 -21.55 17.84 -1.28
C ASN A 94 -22.86 18.29 -1.19
N SER A 95 -23.20 17.68 -0.62
CA SER A 95 -24.26 17.89 -0.63
C SER A 95 -24.80 18.39 0.41
N VAL A 96 -24.37 18.54 0.55
CA VAL A 96 -24.85 18.89 1.25
C VAL A 96 -24.86 19.49 1.92
N LEU A 97 -24.52 19.69 1.88
CA LEU A 97 -24.62 20.24 2.31
C LEU A 97 -25.01 20.80 2.69
N VAL A 98 -24.94 20.86 2.59
CA VAL A 98 -25.35 21.30 2.84
C VAL A 98 -25.83 21.84 3.22
N PRO A 99 -25.90 22.11 3.16
CA PRO A 99 -26.40 22.70 3.49
C PRO A 99 -27.06 23.00 3.92
N GLY A 100 -26.97 22.91 3.94
CA GLY A 100 -27.43 22.92 4.33
C GLY A 100 -27.69 22.73 4.61
N ASN A 101 -27.56 22.71 4.46
CA ASN A 101 -27.84 22.48 4.63
C ASN A 101 -28.15 22.36 4.79
#